data_074ee3fa12060dd299bf8b43c9cfbf3b
#
_entry.id   074ee3fa12060dd299bf8b43c9cfbf3b
#
_cell.length_a   1.000
_cell.length_b   1.000
_cell.length_c   1.000
_cell.angle_alpha   90.00
_cell.angle_beta   90.00
_cell.angle_gamma   90.00
#
_symmetry.space_group_name_H-M   'P 1'
#
loop_
_entity.id
_entity.type
_entity.pdbx_description
1 polymer ?
#
loop_
_entity_poly.entity_id
_entity_poly.type
_entity_poly.pdbx_seq_one_letter_code
_entity_poly.pdbx_strand_id
1 'polypeptide(L)'
;MPDLLAHSVTPPAWRAWSRHLLDHITPTKAPILVGHSSASALVADLAIKLPAGGLIIVDGDIPPEQGRASPVRPALHDVIRNQADADGVLPVWSRWFLHDPQRAALIGLDRLAQDPVALARFEDGLPVMHIDWFDDSIELARWDHVPAGFIQASPIYDHATAEALRRGWPVARLGGTHLHPTLCPADTAQAILSLVHQLDAGSGRTQLTDASRKTGLDTDRR
;
A
#
# COMPACT_ATOMS: atom_id res chain seq x y z
N MET A 1 -3.48 15.75 -0.38
CA MET A 1 -2.50 14.67 -0.62
C MET A 1 -1.53 15.18 -1.67
N PRO A 2 -0.22 15.08 -1.47
CA PRO A 2 0.75 15.51 -2.48
C PRO A 2 0.57 14.74 -3.79
N ASP A 3 0.73 15.43 -4.91
CA ASP A 3 0.66 14.84 -6.23
C ASP A 3 2.04 14.29 -6.63
N LEU A 4 2.18 12.97 -6.66
CA LEU A 4 3.43 12.31 -7.04
C LEU A 4 3.74 12.44 -8.54
N LEU A 5 2.75 12.74 -9.35
CA LEU A 5 2.89 12.89 -10.81
C LEU A 5 3.25 14.32 -11.23
N ALA A 6 3.09 15.32 -10.34
CA ALA A 6 3.46 16.71 -10.61
C ALA A 6 4.95 16.90 -10.89
N HIS A 7 5.77 15.93 -10.53
CA HIS A 7 7.19 15.92 -10.81
C HIS A 7 7.49 14.74 -11.73
N SER A 8 7.90 15.02 -12.97
CA SER A 8 8.40 14.00 -13.88
C SER A 8 9.64 13.36 -13.24
N VAL A 9 9.48 12.14 -12.74
CA VAL A 9 10.53 11.46 -12.04
C VAL A 9 11.14 10.44 -13.00
N THR A 10 12.36 10.71 -13.41
CA THR A 10 13.19 9.68 -14.05
C THR A 10 13.51 8.62 -12.99
N PRO A 11 13.43 7.32 -13.28
CA PRO A 11 13.84 6.29 -12.32
C PRO A 11 15.28 6.54 -11.81
N PRO A 12 15.56 6.28 -10.53
CA PRO A 12 14.74 5.63 -9.52
C PRO A 12 13.69 6.56 -8.89
N ALA A 13 12.42 6.26 -9.15
CA ALA A 13 11.29 7.09 -8.74
C ALA A 13 10.93 6.96 -7.25
N TRP A 14 11.07 5.76 -6.67
CA TRP A 14 10.59 5.47 -5.31
C TRP A 14 11.25 6.33 -4.24
N ARG A 15 12.56 6.53 -4.31
CA ARG A 15 13.30 7.40 -3.39
C ARG A 15 12.92 8.87 -3.54
N ALA A 16 12.67 9.31 -4.77
CA ALA A 16 12.24 10.68 -5.05
C ALA A 16 10.83 10.92 -4.51
N TRP A 17 9.90 9.98 -4.71
CA TRP A 17 8.55 10.03 -4.16
C TRP A 17 8.55 10.01 -2.62
N SER A 18 9.34 9.14 -1.99
CA SER A 18 9.47 9.12 -0.53
C SER A 18 9.93 10.48 -0.01
N ARG A 19 10.97 11.06 -0.60
CA ARG A 19 11.47 12.39 -0.22
C ARG A 19 10.42 13.47 -0.41
N HIS A 20 9.78 13.50 -1.59
CA HIS A 20 8.73 14.47 -1.90
C HIS A 20 7.58 14.40 -0.88
N LEU A 21 7.13 13.21 -0.51
CA LEU A 21 6.09 13.02 0.49
C LEU A 21 6.52 13.53 1.87
N LEU A 22 7.76 13.24 2.29
CA LEU A 22 8.31 13.73 3.57
C LEU A 22 8.38 15.26 3.62
N ASP A 23 8.74 15.90 2.50
CA ASP A 23 8.85 17.35 2.43
C ASP A 23 7.48 18.05 2.47
N HIS A 24 6.39 17.36 2.09
CA HIS A 24 5.04 17.93 1.97
C HIS A 24 4.05 17.43 3.03
N ILE A 25 4.38 16.38 3.78
CA ILE A 25 3.56 15.92 4.88
C ILE A 25 4.03 16.59 6.17
N THR A 26 3.18 17.46 6.73
CA THR A 26 3.40 18.01 8.08
C THR A 26 2.48 17.27 9.05
N PRO A 27 2.95 16.22 9.72
CA PRO A 27 2.11 15.48 10.65
C PRO A 27 1.85 16.33 11.89
N THR A 28 0.59 16.66 12.15
CA THR A 28 0.16 17.34 13.38
C THR A 28 0.05 16.39 14.58
N LYS A 29 -0.11 15.08 14.28
CA LYS A 29 -0.18 13.95 15.23
C LYS A 29 0.36 12.73 14.52
N ALA A 30 0.43 11.59 15.21
CA ALA A 30 0.82 10.30 14.62
C ALA A 30 -0.13 9.89 13.48
N PRO A 31 0.22 10.12 12.20
CA PRO A 31 -0.67 9.81 11.09
C PRO A 31 -0.79 8.30 10.88
N ILE A 32 -1.95 7.86 10.39
CA ILE A 32 -2.10 6.54 9.81
C ILE A 32 -1.81 6.66 8.30
N LEU A 33 -0.84 5.90 7.82
CA LEU A 33 -0.46 5.89 6.42
C LEU A 33 -1.24 4.80 5.69
N VAL A 34 -1.82 5.12 4.54
CA VAL A 34 -2.59 4.17 3.74
C VAL A 34 -1.95 4.04 2.37
N GLY A 35 -1.58 2.81 1.98
CA GLY A 35 -0.99 2.50 0.69
C GLY A 35 -1.80 1.44 -0.05
N HIS A 36 -2.15 1.72 -1.31
CA HIS A 36 -2.83 0.78 -2.19
C HIS A 36 -1.83 0.16 -3.18
N SER A 37 -1.92 -1.16 -3.39
CA SER A 37 -1.10 -1.86 -4.39
C SER A 37 0.40 -1.68 -4.13
N SER A 38 1.18 -1.30 -5.14
CA SER A 38 2.63 -1.08 -5.06
C SER A 38 3.04 0.04 -4.09
N ALA A 39 2.12 0.93 -3.69
CA ALA A 39 2.39 1.94 -2.68
C ALA A 39 2.64 1.35 -1.27
N SER A 40 2.43 0.05 -1.06
CA SER A 40 2.71 -0.65 0.20
C SER A 40 4.17 -0.49 0.65
N ALA A 41 5.13 -0.60 -0.27
CA ALA A 41 6.55 -0.38 0.03
C ALA A 41 6.85 1.07 0.41
N LEU A 42 6.19 2.02 -0.26
CA LEU A 42 6.36 3.45 0.01
C LEU A 42 5.82 3.84 1.39
N VAL A 43 4.64 3.35 1.78
CA VAL A 43 4.08 3.66 3.11
C VAL A 43 4.86 2.98 4.22
N ALA A 44 5.45 1.81 4.00
CA ALA A 44 6.35 1.17 4.95
C ALA A 44 7.64 2.01 5.16
N ASP A 45 8.23 2.55 4.09
CA ASP A 45 9.38 3.45 4.16
C ASP A 45 9.05 4.76 4.88
N LEU A 46 7.88 5.35 4.61
CA LEU A 46 7.42 6.56 5.28
C LEU A 46 7.11 6.34 6.76
N ALA A 47 6.59 5.17 7.13
CA ALA A 47 6.18 4.86 8.50
C ALA A 47 7.34 4.86 9.50
N ILE A 48 8.55 4.59 9.04
CA ILE A 48 9.78 4.66 9.87
C ILE A 48 10.44 6.05 9.87
N LYS A 49 10.11 6.89 8.90
CA LYS A 49 10.65 8.24 8.76
C LYS A 49 9.75 9.31 9.38
N LEU A 50 8.48 9.00 9.57
CA LEU A 50 7.47 9.84 10.21
C LEU A 50 7.09 9.23 11.56
N PRO A 51 6.60 10.02 12.52
CA PRO A 51 6.03 9.49 13.76
C PRO A 51 4.64 8.87 13.49
N ALA A 52 4.59 7.87 12.61
CA ALA A 52 3.33 7.25 12.21
C ALA A 52 2.70 6.48 13.37
N GLY A 53 1.39 6.65 13.56
CA GLY A 53 0.57 5.86 14.50
C GLY A 53 0.28 4.46 13.99
N GLY A 54 0.46 4.23 12.69
CA GLY A 54 0.28 2.94 12.04
C GLY A 54 0.23 3.05 10.53
N LEU A 55 0.08 1.90 9.87
CA LEU A 55 -0.11 1.85 8.43
C LEU A 55 -1.21 0.84 8.04
N ILE A 56 -1.87 1.07 6.93
CA ILE A 56 -2.86 0.17 6.35
C ILE A 56 -2.46 -0.10 4.90
N ILE A 57 -2.29 -1.37 4.57
CA ILE A 57 -2.08 -1.82 3.20
C ILE A 57 -3.41 -2.24 2.61
N VAL A 58 -3.78 -1.63 1.49
CA VAL A 58 -5.00 -1.94 0.74
C VAL A 58 -4.62 -2.70 -0.52
N ASP A 59 -5.01 -3.96 -0.58
CA ASP A 59 -4.87 -4.83 -1.77
C ASP A 59 -3.48 -4.71 -2.43
N GLY A 60 -2.42 -4.94 -1.63
CA GLY A 60 -1.02 -4.83 -2.02
C GLY A 60 -0.16 -5.93 -1.41
N ASP A 61 1.04 -6.11 -1.95
CA ASP A 61 2.02 -7.01 -1.33
C ASP A 61 2.50 -6.43 0.00
N ILE A 62 2.68 -7.28 1.01
CA ILE A 62 3.29 -6.86 2.28
C ILE A 62 4.81 -6.86 2.08
N PRO A 63 5.47 -5.71 2.25
CA PRO A 63 6.92 -5.62 2.09
C PRO A 63 7.66 -6.46 3.14
N PRO A 64 8.92 -6.85 2.88
CA PRO A 64 9.75 -7.49 3.89
C PRO A 64 9.91 -6.56 5.11
N GLU A 65 10.11 -7.15 6.29
CA GLU A 65 10.27 -6.41 7.55
C GLU A 65 11.47 -5.45 7.53
N GLN A 66 12.47 -5.78 6.72
CA GLN A 66 13.65 -4.96 6.41
C GLN A 66 14.28 -5.44 5.10
N GLY A 67 15.12 -4.61 4.49
CA GLY A 67 15.84 -4.93 3.27
C GLY A 67 15.11 -4.49 2.02
N ARG A 68 15.46 -5.08 0.89
CA ARG A 68 15.01 -4.63 -0.42
C ARG A 68 13.53 -4.94 -0.67
N ALA A 69 12.73 -3.91 -0.91
CA ALA A 69 11.34 -4.00 -1.34
C ALA A 69 11.21 -3.56 -2.79
N SER A 70 10.63 -4.42 -3.63
CA SER A 70 10.33 -4.14 -5.03
C SER A 70 8.87 -3.69 -5.18
N PRO A 71 8.53 -2.87 -6.19
CA PRO A 71 7.17 -2.34 -6.37
C PRO A 71 6.17 -3.42 -6.76
N VAL A 72 6.65 -4.50 -7.39
CA VAL A 72 5.82 -5.63 -7.82
C VAL A 72 6.57 -6.95 -7.63
N ARG A 73 5.82 -8.05 -7.56
CA ARG A 73 6.39 -9.40 -7.49
C ARG A 73 7.07 -9.78 -8.81
N PRO A 74 8.09 -10.65 -8.81
CA PRO A 74 8.82 -11.06 -10.01
C PRO A 74 7.91 -11.54 -11.15
N ALA A 75 6.91 -12.37 -10.86
CA ALA A 75 5.99 -12.86 -11.88
C ALA A 75 5.18 -11.76 -12.57
N LEU A 76 4.82 -10.69 -11.86
CA LEU A 76 4.13 -9.55 -12.46
C LEU A 76 5.12 -8.65 -13.20
N HIS A 77 6.33 -8.52 -12.69
CA HIS A 77 7.39 -7.77 -13.35
C HIS A 77 7.70 -8.32 -14.76
N ASP A 78 7.78 -9.66 -14.92
CA ASP A 78 7.99 -10.28 -16.22
C ASP A 78 6.84 -9.99 -17.20
N VAL A 79 5.60 -10.02 -16.71
CA VAL A 79 4.42 -9.64 -17.52
C VAL A 79 4.49 -8.19 -17.98
N ILE A 80 4.89 -7.28 -17.09
CA ILE A 80 5.02 -5.85 -17.40
C ILE A 80 6.15 -5.64 -18.41
N ARG A 81 7.30 -6.24 -18.18
CA ARG A 81 8.48 -6.13 -19.07
C ARG A 81 8.15 -6.54 -20.51
N ASN A 82 7.36 -7.56 -20.69
CA ASN A 82 6.95 -8.04 -22.03
C ASN A 82 6.00 -7.10 -22.78
N GLN A 83 5.52 -6.04 -22.12
CA GLN A 83 4.63 -5.04 -22.73
C GLN A 83 5.37 -3.74 -23.09
N ALA A 84 6.60 -3.56 -22.59
CA ALA A 84 7.39 -2.40 -22.91
C ALA A 84 7.76 -2.38 -24.40
N ASP A 85 7.72 -1.21 -25.00
CA ASP A 85 8.23 -1.02 -26.36
C ASP A 85 9.78 -1.01 -26.41
N ALA A 86 10.35 -0.73 -27.57
CA ALA A 86 11.79 -0.73 -27.77
C ALA A 86 12.53 0.33 -26.93
N ASP A 87 11.84 1.39 -26.54
CA ASP A 87 12.35 2.48 -25.71
C ASP A 87 12.06 2.26 -24.21
N GLY A 88 11.43 1.13 -23.86
CA GLY A 88 11.08 0.77 -22.49
C GLY A 88 9.79 1.42 -21.98
N VAL A 89 9.04 2.11 -22.85
CA VAL A 89 7.78 2.76 -22.50
C VAL A 89 6.66 1.74 -22.41
N LEU A 90 5.86 1.85 -21.37
CA LEU A 90 4.72 0.96 -21.13
C LEU A 90 3.43 1.57 -21.69
N PRO A 91 2.50 0.75 -22.21
CA PRO A 91 1.16 1.23 -22.53
C PRO A 91 0.46 1.77 -21.27
N VAL A 92 -0.61 2.54 -21.45
CA VAL A 92 -1.46 2.98 -20.33
C VAL A 92 -1.87 1.77 -19.49
N TRP A 93 -1.78 1.89 -18.16
CA TRP A 93 -1.96 0.78 -17.22
C TRP A 93 -3.26 -0.02 -17.44
N SER A 94 -4.36 0.65 -17.79
CA SER A 94 -5.65 0.01 -18.11
C SER A 94 -5.56 -1.01 -19.26
N ARG A 95 -4.55 -0.88 -20.10
CA ARG A 95 -4.34 -1.73 -21.28
C ARG A 95 -3.43 -2.94 -21.03
N TRP A 96 -2.78 -3.03 -19.88
CA TRP A 96 -1.84 -4.11 -19.60
C TRP A 96 -2.48 -5.51 -19.61
N PHE A 97 -3.79 -5.59 -19.42
CA PHE A 97 -4.52 -6.85 -19.29
C PHE A 97 -5.57 -7.05 -20.39
N LEU A 98 -5.44 -6.35 -21.51
CA LEU A 98 -6.38 -6.48 -22.64
C LEU A 98 -6.51 -7.90 -23.20
N HIS A 99 -5.43 -8.69 -23.12
CA HIS A 99 -5.39 -10.06 -23.60
C HIS A 99 -5.58 -11.11 -22.50
N ASP A 100 -5.90 -10.67 -21.28
CA ASP A 100 -6.16 -11.52 -20.12
C ASP A 100 -7.48 -11.09 -19.45
N PRO A 101 -8.64 -11.51 -19.98
CA PRO A 101 -9.94 -11.10 -19.46
C PRO A 101 -10.19 -11.59 -18.03
N GLN A 102 -9.58 -12.70 -17.62
CA GLN A 102 -9.71 -13.20 -16.26
C GLN A 102 -9.00 -12.25 -15.27
N ARG A 103 -7.81 -11.81 -15.61
CA ARG A 103 -7.07 -10.85 -14.80
C ARG A 103 -7.71 -9.46 -14.82
N ALA A 104 -8.20 -9.02 -15.98
CA ALA A 104 -8.97 -7.77 -16.11
C ALA A 104 -10.20 -7.75 -15.16
N ALA A 105 -10.92 -8.86 -15.06
CA ALA A 105 -12.05 -9.03 -14.16
C ALA A 105 -11.61 -9.00 -12.67
N LEU A 106 -10.54 -9.68 -12.30
CA LEU A 106 -10.01 -9.65 -10.93
C LEU A 106 -9.53 -8.24 -10.53
N ILE A 107 -9.01 -7.49 -11.49
CA ILE A 107 -8.60 -6.10 -11.31
C ILE A 107 -9.84 -5.19 -11.22
N GLY A 108 -10.88 -5.46 -11.98
CA GLY A 108 -12.11 -4.66 -12.08
C GLY A 108 -12.14 -3.71 -13.28
N LEU A 109 -11.25 -3.90 -14.26
CA LEU A 109 -11.23 -3.11 -15.49
C LEU A 109 -12.45 -3.35 -16.36
N ASP A 110 -12.97 -4.56 -16.38
CA ASP A 110 -14.23 -4.94 -17.06
C ASP A 110 -15.42 -4.15 -16.48
N ARG A 111 -15.47 -3.95 -15.17
CA ARG A 111 -16.50 -3.15 -14.50
C ARG A 111 -16.33 -1.66 -14.80
N LEU A 112 -15.10 -1.15 -14.73
CA LEU A 112 -14.80 0.24 -15.05
C LEU A 112 -15.14 0.56 -16.52
N ALA A 113 -14.90 -0.37 -17.44
CA ALA A 113 -15.19 -0.23 -18.87
C ALA A 113 -16.69 -0.17 -19.20
N GLN A 114 -17.57 -0.54 -18.27
CA GLN A 114 -19.03 -0.39 -18.43
C GLN A 114 -19.47 1.08 -18.38
N ASP A 115 -18.63 1.96 -17.81
CA ASP A 115 -18.83 3.40 -17.84
C ASP A 115 -17.67 4.06 -18.61
N PRO A 116 -17.86 4.38 -19.92
CA PRO A 116 -16.82 4.98 -20.73
C PRO A 116 -16.31 6.34 -20.20
N VAL A 117 -17.15 7.10 -19.51
CA VAL A 117 -16.78 8.40 -18.93
C VAL A 117 -15.87 8.18 -17.72
N ALA A 118 -16.23 7.23 -16.86
CA ALA A 118 -15.40 6.87 -15.71
C ALA A 118 -14.06 6.28 -16.15
N LEU A 119 -14.05 5.42 -17.18
CA LEU A 119 -12.82 4.87 -17.75
C LEU A 119 -11.91 5.97 -18.30
N ALA A 120 -12.45 6.88 -19.14
CA ALA A 120 -11.68 7.98 -19.70
C ALA A 120 -11.08 8.86 -18.59
N ARG A 121 -11.87 9.22 -17.59
CA ARG A 121 -11.39 10.00 -16.44
C ARG A 121 -10.30 9.27 -15.64
N PHE A 122 -10.42 7.96 -15.51
CA PHE A 122 -9.41 7.13 -14.85
C PHE A 122 -8.11 7.13 -15.67
N GLU A 123 -8.19 6.92 -16.99
CA GLU A 123 -7.04 6.91 -17.89
C GLU A 123 -6.33 8.26 -17.97
N ASP A 124 -7.07 9.38 -17.97
CA ASP A 124 -6.52 10.74 -17.94
C ASP A 124 -5.66 11.01 -16.70
N GLY A 125 -5.92 10.31 -15.60
CA GLY A 125 -5.15 10.40 -14.36
C GLY A 125 -3.94 9.46 -14.29
N LEU A 126 -3.73 8.59 -15.28
CA LEU A 126 -2.63 7.62 -15.27
C LEU A 126 -1.35 8.22 -15.87
N PRO A 127 -0.19 7.96 -15.25
CA PRO A 127 1.09 8.36 -15.82
C PRO A 127 1.47 7.50 -17.02
N VAL A 128 2.27 8.05 -17.91
CA VAL A 128 3.09 7.25 -18.82
C VAL A 128 4.23 6.67 -18.01
N MET A 129 4.31 5.34 -17.94
CA MET A 129 5.30 4.63 -17.15
C MET A 129 6.38 4.02 -18.05
N HIS A 130 7.57 3.86 -17.48
CA HIS A 130 8.71 3.18 -18.09
C HIS A 130 9.04 1.93 -17.28
N ILE A 131 9.55 0.88 -17.92
CA ILE A 131 9.87 -0.38 -17.24
C ILE A 131 10.86 -0.18 -16.08
N ASP A 132 11.77 0.76 -16.18
CA ASP A 132 12.75 1.06 -15.14
C ASP A 132 12.12 1.43 -13.78
N TRP A 133 10.85 1.91 -13.76
CA TRP A 133 10.12 2.15 -12.50
C TRP A 133 9.88 0.88 -11.72
N PHE A 134 9.81 -0.25 -12.39
CA PHE A 134 9.60 -1.56 -11.81
C PHE A 134 10.90 -2.30 -11.52
N ASP A 135 12.02 -1.86 -12.12
CA ASP A 135 13.38 -2.30 -11.80
C ASP A 135 13.91 -1.60 -10.53
N ASP A 136 13.35 -0.44 -10.17
CA ASP A 136 13.72 0.30 -8.97
C ASP A 136 13.21 -0.39 -7.69
N SER A 137 13.81 -0.07 -6.57
CA SER A 137 13.47 -0.66 -5.27
C SER A 137 13.75 0.30 -4.12
N ILE A 138 13.08 0.06 -3.01
CA ILE A 138 13.31 0.76 -1.75
C ILE A 138 14.06 -0.18 -0.81
N GLU A 139 15.16 0.30 -0.22
CA GLU A 139 15.82 -0.37 0.91
C GLU A 139 15.14 0.06 2.20
N LEU A 140 14.38 -0.84 2.79
CA LEU A 140 13.62 -0.60 4.02
C LEU A 140 14.50 -0.83 5.24
N ALA A 141 14.53 0.13 6.16
CA ALA A 141 14.92 -0.14 7.53
C ALA A 141 13.83 -0.96 8.23
N ARG A 142 14.12 -1.51 9.39
CA ARG A 142 13.18 -2.35 10.14
C ARG A 142 11.90 -1.58 10.51
N TRP A 143 10.74 -2.07 10.09
CA TRP A 143 9.45 -1.40 10.27
C TRP A 143 8.37 -2.26 10.96
N ASP A 144 8.63 -3.52 11.26
CA ASP A 144 7.69 -4.48 11.87
C ASP A 144 7.15 -4.08 13.26
N HIS A 145 7.77 -3.07 13.89
CA HIS A 145 7.32 -2.46 15.13
C HIS A 145 6.17 -1.44 14.94
N VAL A 146 5.90 -1.02 13.69
CA VAL A 146 4.81 -0.09 13.38
C VAL A 146 3.49 -0.85 13.37
N PRO A 147 2.45 -0.42 14.11
CA PRO A 147 1.13 -1.04 14.05
C PRO A 147 0.61 -1.05 12.60
N ALA A 148 0.12 -2.20 12.15
CA ALA A 148 -0.30 -2.35 10.76
C ALA A 148 -1.63 -3.11 10.64
N GLY A 149 -2.38 -2.78 9.57
CA GLY A 149 -3.61 -3.46 9.18
C GLY A 149 -3.63 -3.75 7.69
N PHE A 150 -4.49 -4.67 7.28
CA PHE A 150 -4.59 -5.10 5.89
C PHE A 150 -6.04 -5.09 5.40
N ILE A 151 -6.28 -4.56 4.21
CA ILE A 151 -7.57 -4.62 3.50
C ILE A 151 -7.39 -5.46 2.25
N GLN A 152 -8.06 -6.59 2.20
CA GLN A 152 -8.16 -7.41 1.00
C GLN A 152 -9.37 -6.95 0.18
N ALA A 153 -9.13 -6.43 -1.01
CA ALA A 153 -10.21 -6.07 -1.94
C ALA A 153 -10.40 -7.14 -3.02
N SER A 154 -9.34 -7.85 -3.42
CA SER A 154 -9.38 -8.87 -4.47
C SER A 154 -8.72 -10.18 -4.06
N PRO A 155 -9.03 -11.32 -4.72
CA PRO A 155 -8.32 -12.58 -4.52
C PRO A 155 -6.85 -12.55 -4.96
N ILE A 156 -6.43 -11.54 -5.73
CA ILE A 156 -5.03 -11.37 -6.16
C ILE A 156 -4.07 -11.37 -4.98
N TYR A 157 -4.53 -10.89 -3.82
CA TYR A 157 -3.73 -10.73 -2.60
C TYR A 157 -4.10 -11.70 -1.46
N ASP A 158 -4.63 -12.89 -1.80
CA ASP A 158 -4.89 -13.96 -0.81
C ASP A 158 -3.62 -14.31 -0.01
N HIS A 159 -2.46 -14.37 -0.67
CA HIS A 159 -1.16 -14.62 -0.03
C HIS A 159 -0.77 -13.51 0.97
N ALA A 160 -1.03 -12.24 0.65
CA ALA A 160 -0.76 -11.12 1.54
C ALA A 160 -1.74 -11.11 2.72
N THR A 161 -2.98 -11.51 2.51
CA THR A 161 -3.96 -11.73 3.57
C THR A 161 -3.48 -12.79 4.56
N ALA A 162 -2.98 -13.92 4.07
CA ALA A 162 -2.43 -14.98 4.91
C ALA A 162 -1.22 -14.49 5.71
N GLU A 163 -0.34 -13.70 5.10
CA GLU A 163 0.80 -13.09 5.77
C GLU A 163 0.37 -12.07 6.85
N ALA A 164 -0.61 -11.21 6.57
CA ALA A 164 -1.15 -10.26 7.54
C ALA A 164 -1.71 -10.98 8.78
N LEU A 165 -2.48 -12.06 8.56
CA LEU A 165 -3.01 -12.90 9.65
C LEU A 165 -1.88 -13.57 10.45
N ARG A 166 -0.84 -14.07 9.77
CA ARG A 166 0.34 -14.66 10.43
C ARG A 166 1.06 -13.64 11.31
N ARG A 167 1.10 -12.37 10.92
CA ARG A 167 1.65 -11.26 11.71
C ARG A 167 0.71 -10.78 12.83
N GLY A 168 -0.50 -11.32 12.93
CA GLY A 168 -1.49 -10.90 13.91
C GLY A 168 -2.13 -9.55 13.60
N TRP A 169 -2.08 -9.10 12.34
CA TRP A 169 -2.68 -7.84 11.95
C TRP A 169 -4.21 -7.95 11.85
N PRO A 170 -4.96 -6.90 12.17
CA PRO A 170 -6.36 -6.84 11.82
C PRO A 170 -6.53 -6.81 10.30
N VAL A 171 -7.50 -7.59 9.81
CA VAL A 171 -7.79 -7.75 8.38
C VAL A 171 -9.26 -7.46 8.10
N ALA A 172 -9.52 -6.59 7.11
CA ALA A 172 -10.83 -6.41 6.51
C ALA A 172 -10.88 -7.03 5.11
N ARG A 173 -12.04 -7.63 4.73
CA ARG A 173 -12.26 -8.20 3.40
C ARG A 173 -13.45 -7.53 2.74
N LEU A 174 -13.25 -7.01 1.53
CA LEU A 174 -14.29 -6.29 0.78
C LEU A 174 -15.00 -7.16 -0.25
N GLY A 175 -14.39 -8.30 -0.64
CA GLY A 175 -14.99 -9.23 -1.63
C GLY A 175 -15.20 -8.62 -3.01
N GLY A 176 -14.37 -7.65 -3.39
CA GLY A 176 -14.45 -6.92 -4.64
C GLY A 176 -13.31 -7.22 -5.61
N THR A 177 -12.76 -6.18 -6.21
CA THR A 177 -11.68 -6.23 -7.19
C THR A 177 -10.53 -5.33 -6.74
N HIS A 178 -9.39 -5.41 -7.43
CA HIS A 178 -8.23 -4.56 -7.14
C HIS A 178 -8.55 -3.06 -7.22
N LEU A 179 -9.43 -2.65 -8.15
CA LEU A 179 -9.94 -1.27 -8.27
C LEU A 179 -11.09 -0.95 -7.32
N HIS A 180 -11.32 -1.74 -6.27
CA HIS A 180 -12.39 -1.45 -5.29
C HIS A 180 -12.32 -0.04 -4.71
N PRO A 181 -11.13 0.54 -4.40
CA PRO A 181 -11.05 1.93 -3.96
C PRO A 181 -11.63 2.95 -4.95
N THR A 182 -11.54 2.67 -6.25
CA THR A 182 -12.11 3.50 -7.32
C THR A 182 -13.60 3.22 -7.55
N LEU A 183 -13.97 1.94 -7.56
CA LEU A 183 -15.33 1.49 -7.89
C LEU A 183 -16.32 1.62 -6.72
N CYS A 184 -15.84 1.45 -5.50
CA CYS A 184 -16.63 1.46 -4.26
C CYS A 184 -15.90 2.26 -3.16
N PRO A 185 -15.65 3.56 -3.34
CA PRO A 185 -14.81 4.36 -2.43
C PRO A 185 -15.39 4.45 -1.01
N ALA A 186 -16.71 4.43 -0.85
CA ALA A 186 -17.35 4.49 0.46
C ALA A 186 -17.05 3.24 1.29
N ASP A 187 -17.12 2.05 0.69
CA ASP A 187 -16.83 0.78 1.37
C ASP A 187 -15.36 0.71 1.79
N THR A 188 -14.47 1.15 0.89
CA THR A 188 -13.03 1.23 1.19
C THR A 188 -12.75 2.18 2.35
N ALA A 189 -13.36 3.37 2.35
CA ALA A 189 -13.21 4.34 3.42
C ALA A 189 -13.72 3.79 4.76
N GLN A 190 -14.87 3.11 4.78
CA GLN A 190 -15.41 2.48 5.97
C GLN A 190 -14.49 1.40 6.53
N ALA A 191 -13.91 0.57 5.66
CA ALA A 191 -12.94 -0.45 6.07
C ALA A 191 -11.67 0.17 6.67
N ILE A 192 -11.14 1.24 6.05
CA ILE A 192 -9.99 1.98 6.59
C ILE A 192 -10.31 2.51 7.99
N LEU A 193 -11.43 3.20 8.19
CA LEU A 193 -11.83 3.75 9.48
C LEU A 193 -11.99 2.65 10.53
N SER A 194 -12.57 1.51 10.16
CA SER A 194 -12.69 0.36 11.06
C SER A 194 -11.32 -0.16 11.53
N LEU A 195 -10.34 -0.27 10.63
CA LEU A 195 -8.99 -0.70 10.99
C LEU A 195 -8.25 0.36 11.82
N VAL A 196 -8.42 1.64 11.55
CA VAL A 196 -7.86 2.73 12.38
C VAL A 196 -8.32 2.56 13.83
N HIS A 197 -9.61 2.38 14.08
CA HIS A 197 -10.14 2.15 15.42
C HIS A 197 -9.54 0.92 16.11
N GLN A 198 -9.28 -0.16 15.36
CA GLN A 198 -8.66 -1.37 15.90
C GLN A 198 -7.19 -1.15 16.26
N LEU A 199 -6.43 -0.43 15.45
CA LEU A 199 -5.03 -0.07 15.71
C LEU A 199 -4.91 0.82 16.95
N ASP A 200 -5.77 1.83 17.10
CA ASP A 200 -5.80 2.72 18.27
C ASP A 200 -6.11 1.94 19.56
N ALA A 201 -7.10 1.05 19.52
CA ALA A 201 -7.47 0.21 20.67
C ALA A 201 -6.37 -0.80 21.07
N GLY A 202 -5.58 -1.27 20.09
CA GLY A 202 -4.42 -2.13 20.32
C GLY A 202 -3.27 -1.38 21.00
N SER A 203 -2.98 -0.18 20.54
CA SER A 203 -1.92 0.67 21.09
C SER A 203 -2.18 1.08 22.55
N GLY A 204 -3.44 1.35 22.91
CA GLY A 204 -3.84 1.68 24.29
C GLY A 204 -3.66 0.51 25.26
N ARG A 205 -3.86 -0.72 24.82
CA ARG A 205 -3.66 -1.94 25.66
C ARG A 205 -2.19 -2.21 25.95
N THR A 206 -1.31 -1.98 24.99
CA THR A 206 0.13 -2.19 25.17
C THR A 206 0.71 -1.19 26.18
N GLN A 207 0.26 0.06 26.18
CA GLN A 207 0.72 1.07 27.15
C GLN A 207 0.27 0.78 28.60
N LEU A 208 -0.94 0.24 28.80
CA LEU A 208 -1.45 -0.12 30.12
C LEU A 208 -0.70 -1.31 30.74
N THR A 209 -0.32 -2.31 29.92
CA THR A 209 0.46 -3.47 30.38
C THR A 209 1.89 -3.13 30.75
N ASP A 210 2.51 -2.18 30.07
CA ASP A 210 3.86 -1.70 30.37
C ASP A 210 3.92 -0.80 31.62
N ALA A 211 2.89 0.01 31.83
CA ALA A 211 2.74 0.80 33.04
C ALA A 211 2.55 -0.08 34.28
N SER A 212 1.76 -1.15 34.18
CA SER A 212 1.53 -2.12 35.28
C SER A 212 2.77 -2.94 35.64
N ARG A 213 3.66 -3.21 34.68
CA ARG A 213 4.94 -3.89 34.94
C ARG A 213 5.95 -2.99 35.65
N LYS A 214 5.95 -1.69 35.39
CA LYS A 214 6.88 -0.74 36.06
C LYS A 214 6.50 -0.44 37.51
N THR A 215 5.23 -0.55 37.87
CA THR A 215 4.76 -0.33 39.23
C THR A 215 4.86 -1.54 40.17
N GLY A 216 5.10 -2.76 39.61
CA GLY A 216 5.19 -4.00 40.36
C GLY A 216 6.59 -4.36 40.91
N LEU A 217 7.62 -3.55 40.65
CA LEU A 217 9.02 -3.88 40.98
C LEU A 217 9.56 -3.17 42.22
N ASP A 218 8.73 -2.42 42.98
CA ASP A 218 9.23 -1.59 44.12
C ASP A 218 8.62 -1.95 45.48
N THR A 219 8.14 -3.19 45.68
CA THR A 219 7.57 -3.62 46.99
C THR A 219 8.26 -4.82 47.65
N ASP A 220 9.55 -5.12 47.31
CA ASP A 220 10.26 -6.21 48.02
C ASP A 220 11.68 -5.77 48.43
N ARG A 221 11.79 -4.72 49.24
CA ARG A 221 12.96 -4.42 50.08
C ARG A 221 12.51 -3.72 51.36
N ARG A 222 12.10 -4.50 52.35
CA ARG A 222 12.31 -4.18 53.76
C ARG A 222 12.47 -5.47 54.54
#